data_bad703348614744902e5e2730a2fc03d
#
_entry.id   bad703348614744902e5e2730a2fc03d
#
_cell.length_a   1.000
_cell.length_b   1.000
_cell.length_c   1.000
_cell.angle_alpha   90.00
_cell.angle_beta   90.00
_cell.angle_gamma   90.00
#
_symmetry.space_group_name_H-M   'P 1'
#
loop_
_entity.id
_entity.type
_entity.pdbx_description
1 polymer ?
#
loop_
_entity_poly.entity_id
_entity_poly.type
_entity_poly.pdbx_seq_one_letter_code
_entity_poly.pdbx_strand_id
1 'polypeptide(L)'
;MSHRFALQILTAVSPFLTAVCLLKNAEGAEKRHRAAYYKDGEIHVNILGTPEVKPITKGHWDFKPSWSKTGDKLVFFRRLVNTKEVSNWKTAICIINANGTELHQLTDGTHTDFNQTWTRDGSNTPIWNRRTSGSQRYRVFASKIGAKPGEEIALTPEEFNTWAFSCLKDGRILVRANPPKQGQGYYLMSPHLDGIPKYERIQCELDKGGILARISLSVDEKRVCFEYQKGFKKSVHGRTLYFADFNVRKPAMTNFKSFANEEGKKIWFAYPRWTRDQSEIVYHAGRKLFLYTPDKGTTKQVSTDNQADYRYPHGEATPK
;
A
#
# COMPACT_ATOMS: atom_id res chain seq x y z
N MET A 1 0.51 -15.80 -85.33
CA MET A 1 1.19 -15.97 -84.05
C MET A 1 0.83 -14.79 -83.18
N SER A 2 -0.13 -14.98 -82.25
CA SER A 2 -0.61 -13.89 -81.41
C SER A 2 -0.35 -14.29 -79.96
N HIS A 3 0.48 -13.50 -79.31
CA HIS A 3 0.71 -13.63 -77.87
C HIS A 3 -0.26 -12.69 -77.09
N ARG A 4 -1.14 -13.28 -76.33
CA ARG A 4 -1.99 -12.59 -75.37
C ARG A 4 -1.20 -12.40 -74.07
N PHE A 5 -0.99 -11.16 -73.65
CA PHE A 5 -0.56 -10.83 -72.31
C PHE A 5 -1.76 -10.80 -71.39
N ALA A 6 -1.72 -11.63 -70.35
CA ALA A 6 -2.69 -11.57 -69.26
C ALA A 6 -2.18 -10.60 -68.20
N LEU A 7 -2.99 -9.56 -67.91
CA LEU A 7 -2.74 -8.57 -66.90
C LEU A 7 -3.24 -9.14 -65.57
N GLN A 8 -2.32 -9.50 -64.65
CA GLN A 8 -2.68 -9.81 -63.25
C GLN A 8 -2.84 -8.50 -62.48
N ILE A 9 -4.03 -8.21 -62.05
CA ILE A 9 -4.34 -7.12 -61.10
C ILE A 9 -4.06 -7.65 -59.70
N LEU A 10 -2.92 -7.25 -59.08
CA LEU A 10 -2.68 -7.41 -57.67
C LEU A 10 -3.52 -6.36 -56.92
N THR A 11 -4.57 -6.78 -56.25
CA THR A 11 -5.26 -5.97 -55.27
C THR A 11 -4.42 -5.88 -54.02
N ALA A 12 -3.67 -4.79 -53.86
CA ALA A 12 -3.01 -4.42 -52.61
C ALA A 12 -4.05 -4.03 -51.59
N VAL A 13 -4.41 -4.95 -50.70
CA VAL A 13 -5.23 -4.64 -49.51
C VAL A 13 -4.36 -3.83 -48.58
N SER A 14 -4.77 -2.58 -48.36
CA SER A 14 -4.06 -1.57 -47.56
C SER A 14 -3.83 -2.04 -46.13
N PRO A 15 -2.58 -2.03 -45.61
CA PRO A 15 -2.30 -2.42 -44.23
C PRO A 15 -2.85 -1.41 -43.18
N PHE A 16 -3.41 -0.30 -43.62
CA PHE A 16 -3.96 0.74 -42.72
C PHE A 16 -5.29 0.34 -42.07
N LEU A 17 -6.12 -0.51 -42.67
CA LEU A 17 -7.39 -0.89 -42.06
C LEU A 17 -7.20 -1.87 -40.88
N THR A 18 -6.16 -2.71 -40.92
CA THR A 18 -5.89 -3.68 -39.84
C THR A 18 -5.32 -3.01 -38.61
N ALA A 19 -4.53 -1.93 -38.76
CA ALA A 19 -3.98 -1.17 -37.64
C ALA A 19 -5.04 -0.37 -36.89
N VAL A 20 -6.05 0.18 -37.58
CA VAL A 20 -7.15 0.91 -36.93
C VAL A 20 -8.08 0.02 -36.14
N CYS A 21 -8.32 -1.22 -36.56
CA CYS A 21 -9.10 -2.21 -35.78
C CYS A 21 -8.34 -2.70 -34.54
N LEU A 22 -7.03 -2.87 -34.61
CA LEU A 22 -6.21 -3.26 -33.45
C LEU A 22 -6.09 -2.15 -32.40
N LEU A 23 -6.03 -0.89 -32.82
CA LEU A 23 -6.01 0.26 -31.89
C LEU A 23 -7.35 0.48 -31.19
N LYS A 24 -8.49 0.26 -31.88
CA LYS A 24 -9.82 0.34 -31.24
C LYS A 24 -10.07 -0.75 -30.20
N ASN A 25 -9.48 -1.92 -30.36
CA ASN A 25 -9.57 -3.00 -29.37
C ASN A 25 -8.64 -2.79 -28.16
N ALA A 26 -7.63 -1.93 -28.25
CA ALA A 26 -6.74 -1.59 -27.13
C ALA A 26 -7.32 -0.53 -26.19
N GLU A 27 -8.21 0.35 -26.66
CA GLU A 27 -8.86 1.38 -25.83
C GLU A 27 -9.96 0.88 -24.91
N GLY A 28 -10.43 -0.36 -25.08
CA GLY A 28 -11.53 -0.97 -24.31
C GLY A 28 -11.11 -2.07 -23.33
N ALA A 29 -9.83 -2.44 -23.26
CA ALA A 29 -9.39 -3.44 -22.31
C ALA A 29 -9.52 -2.91 -20.88
N GLU A 30 -10.43 -3.48 -20.09
CA GLU A 30 -10.58 -3.14 -18.66
C GLU A 30 -9.23 -3.31 -17.97
N LYS A 31 -8.72 -2.25 -17.34
CA LYS A 31 -7.47 -2.31 -16.60
C LYS A 31 -7.59 -3.35 -15.49
N ARG A 32 -6.67 -4.30 -15.48
CA ARG A 32 -6.63 -5.35 -14.47
C ARG A 32 -5.51 -5.09 -13.49
N HIS A 33 -5.84 -5.04 -12.21
CA HIS A 33 -4.88 -4.85 -11.14
C HIS A 33 -4.70 -6.15 -10.36
N ARG A 34 -3.46 -6.61 -10.25
CA ARG A 34 -3.11 -7.63 -9.29
C ARG A 34 -3.07 -7.01 -7.89
N ALA A 35 -3.68 -7.63 -6.92
CA ALA A 35 -3.64 -7.18 -5.54
C ALA A 35 -3.28 -8.32 -4.59
N ALA A 36 -2.56 -7.98 -3.54
CA ALA A 36 -2.42 -8.80 -2.35
C ALA A 36 -3.37 -8.27 -1.28
N TYR A 37 -4.08 -9.14 -0.60
CA TYR A 37 -5.04 -8.78 0.44
C TYR A 37 -5.17 -9.88 1.48
N TYR A 38 -5.65 -9.51 2.67
CA TYR A 38 -6.08 -10.44 3.69
C TYR A 38 -7.48 -10.96 3.35
N LYS A 39 -7.68 -12.26 3.48
CA LYS A 39 -8.99 -12.91 3.48
C LYS A 39 -8.98 -14.05 4.49
N ASP A 40 -9.88 -13.99 5.48
CA ASP A 40 -10.15 -15.05 6.46
C ASP A 40 -8.90 -15.61 7.19
N GLY A 41 -7.92 -14.77 7.47
CA GLY A 41 -6.69 -15.16 8.18
C GLY A 41 -5.47 -15.36 7.29
N GLU A 42 -5.63 -15.37 5.98
CA GLU A 42 -4.60 -15.71 5.01
C GLU A 42 -4.36 -14.56 4.02
N ILE A 43 -3.20 -14.57 3.37
CA ILE A 43 -2.88 -13.64 2.29
C ILE A 43 -3.18 -14.31 0.96
N HIS A 44 -3.95 -13.60 0.16
CA HIS A 44 -4.28 -13.93 -1.21
C HIS A 44 -3.60 -12.95 -2.17
N VAL A 45 -3.25 -13.46 -3.35
CA VAL A 45 -2.78 -12.67 -4.49
C VAL A 45 -3.67 -13.00 -5.68
N ASN A 46 -4.35 -12.01 -6.22
CA ASN A 46 -5.28 -12.21 -7.32
C ASN A 46 -5.38 -10.98 -8.23
N ILE A 47 -5.91 -11.15 -9.42
CA ILE A 47 -6.38 -10.05 -10.26
C ILE A 47 -7.76 -9.63 -9.74
N LEU A 48 -7.89 -8.36 -9.38
CA LEU A 48 -9.14 -7.82 -8.83
C LEU A 48 -10.31 -7.99 -9.83
N GLY A 49 -11.45 -8.45 -9.32
CA GLY A 49 -12.64 -8.71 -10.12
C GLY A 49 -12.65 -10.04 -10.86
N THR A 50 -11.63 -10.90 -10.67
CA THR A 50 -11.65 -12.29 -11.21
C THR A 50 -11.94 -13.30 -10.09
N PRO A 51 -12.34 -14.54 -10.45
CA PRO A 51 -12.48 -15.61 -9.47
C PRO A 51 -11.20 -15.79 -8.65
N GLU A 52 -11.35 -16.11 -7.39
CA GLU A 52 -10.23 -16.23 -6.48
C GLU A 52 -9.37 -17.46 -6.74
N VAL A 53 -8.10 -17.30 -6.41
CA VAL A 53 -7.09 -18.37 -6.39
C VAL A 53 -6.81 -18.79 -4.95
N LYS A 54 -6.08 -19.88 -4.77
CA LYS A 54 -5.64 -20.36 -3.45
C LYS A 54 -4.81 -19.28 -2.74
N PRO A 55 -4.91 -19.21 -1.40
CA PRO A 55 -4.05 -18.33 -0.61
C PRO A 55 -2.58 -18.69 -0.79
N ILE A 56 -1.71 -17.68 -0.67
CA ILE A 56 -0.26 -17.87 -0.69
C ILE A 56 0.32 -18.15 0.71
N THR A 57 -0.45 -17.90 1.77
CA THR A 57 -0.12 -18.32 3.15
C THR A 57 -1.18 -19.26 3.67
N LYS A 58 -0.86 -20.07 4.72
CA LYS A 58 -1.78 -21.06 5.26
C LYS A 58 -1.77 -21.09 6.79
N GLY A 59 -2.97 -21.20 7.37
CA GLY A 59 -3.18 -21.57 8.76
C GLY A 59 -2.73 -20.55 9.81
N HIS A 60 -2.49 -19.29 9.40
CA HIS A 60 -1.99 -18.24 10.28
C HIS A 60 -2.83 -16.98 10.13
N TRP A 61 -2.70 -16.08 11.13
CA TRP A 61 -3.30 -14.76 11.08
C TRP A 61 -2.28 -13.79 10.47
N ASP A 62 -2.24 -13.76 9.13
CA ASP A 62 -1.31 -12.98 8.32
C ASP A 62 -1.98 -11.70 7.81
N PHE A 63 -1.38 -10.52 8.07
CA PHE A 63 -2.06 -9.24 7.87
C PHE A 63 -1.23 -8.26 7.05
N LYS A 64 -1.93 -7.35 6.36
CA LYS A 64 -1.39 -6.17 5.70
C LYS A 64 -0.24 -6.47 4.74
N PRO A 65 -0.45 -7.31 3.71
CA PRO A 65 0.59 -7.54 2.73
C PRO A 65 1.02 -6.22 2.06
N SER A 66 2.29 -6.09 1.77
CA SER A 66 2.86 -4.98 1.02
C SER A 66 3.84 -5.49 -0.02
N TRP A 67 3.65 -5.09 -1.28
CA TRP A 67 4.47 -5.49 -2.41
C TRP A 67 5.87 -4.88 -2.35
N SER A 68 6.88 -5.68 -2.71
CA SER A 68 8.20 -5.19 -3.07
C SER A 68 8.12 -4.28 -4.30
N LYS A 69 9.15 -3.48 -4.54
CA LYS A 69 9.21 -2.61 -5.72
C LYS A 69 9.14 -3.40 -7.05
N THR A 70 9.70 -4.59 -7.07
CA THR A 70 9.72 -5.50 -8.23
C THR A 70 8.41 -6.27 -8.42
N GLY A 71 7.58 -6.39 -7.37
CA GLY A 71 6.33 -7.14 -7.40
C GLY A 71 6.49 -8.65 -7.33
N ASP A 72 7.68 -9.13 -6.97
CA ASP A 72 8.00 -10.54 -6.81
C ASP A 72 7.84 -11.05 -5.38
N LYS A 73 7.89 -10.13 -4.38
CA LYS A 73 7.80 -10.46 -2.96
C LYS A 73 6.73 -9.64 -2.25
N LEU A 74 6.28 -10.18 -1.13
CA LEU A 74 5.41 -9.53 -0.17
C LEU A 74 6.05 -9.52 1.20
N VAL A 75 5.95 -8.40 1.92
CA VAL A 75 6.17 -8.31 3.36
C VAL A 75 4.83 -8.18 4.06
N PHE A 76 4.66 -8.89 5.17
CA PHE A 76 3.44 -8.89 5.97
C PHE A 76 3.77 -9.11 7.44
N PHE A 77 2.83 -8.87 8.34
CA PHE A 77 3.01 -9.32 9.72
C PHE A 77 2.12 -10.51 10.02
N ARG A 78 2.67 -11.46 10.78
CA ARG A 78 2.02 -12.66 11.29
C ARG A 78 1.73 -12.50 12.77
N ARG A 79 0.49 -12.74 13.19
CA ARG A 79 0.15 -12.78 14.60
C ARG A 79 0.43 -14.18 15.15
N LEU A 80 1.28 -14.25 16.19
CA LEU A 80 1.74 -15.51 16.75
C LEU A 80 0.87 -16.01 17.91
N VAL A 81 0.13 -15.13 18.57
CA VAL A 81 -0.76 -15.47 19.68
C VAL A 81 -2.17 -15.00 19.42
N ASN A 82 -3.15 -15.84 19.69
CA ASN A 82 -4.56 -15.49 19.54
C ASN A 82 -5.06 -14.79 20.82
N THR A 83 -4.92 -13.48 20.87
CA THR A 83 -5.50 -12.63 21.93
C THR A 83 -6.37 -11.55 21.34
N LYS A 84 -7.47 -11.20 22.02
CA LYS A 84 -8.36 -10.12 21.59
C LYS A 84 -7.73 -8.73 21.80
N GLU A 85 -6.84 -8.61 22.77
CA GLU A 85 -6.20 -7.34 23.12
C GLU A 85 -5.01 -7.07 22.19
N VAL A 86 -5.12 -6.01 21.39
CA VAL A 86 -4.04 -5.55 20.46
C VAL A 86 -2.76 -5.20 21.23
N SER A 87 -2.88 -4.74 22.49
CA SER A 87 -1.73 -4.45 23.37
C SER A 87 -0.84 -5.66 23.61
N ASN A 88 -1.41 -6.86 23.58
CA ASN A 88 -0.72 -8.12 23.87
C ASN A 88 -0.37 -8.91 22.60
N TRP A 89 -0.52 -8.32 21.44
CA TRP A 89 -0.14 -8.99 20.20
C TRP A 89 1.36 -9.20 20.14
N LYS A 90 1.74 -10.44 19.97
CA LYS A 90 3.07 -10.84 19.54
C LYS A 90 3.00 -11.10 18.04
N THR A 91 3.79 -10.37 17.30
CA THR A 91 3.74 -10.42 15.83
C THR A 91 5.14 -10.53 15.26
N ALA A 92 5.28 -11.30 14.19
CA ALA A 92 6.50 -11.39 13.43
C ALA A 92 6.35 -10.74 12.06
N ILE A 93 7.37 -10.06 11.58
CA ILE A 93 7.47 -9.62 10.20
C ILE A 93 7.96 -10.79 9.37
N CYS A 94 7.23 -11.08 8.29
CA CYS A 94 7.52 -12.16 7.37
C CYS A 94 7.62 -11.64 5.94
N ILE A 95 8.44 -12.32 5.12
CA ILE A 95 8.54 -12.12 3.67
C ILE A 95 8.18 -13.43 2.98
N ILE A 96 7.51 -13.34 1.84
CA ILE A 96 7.17 -14.47 0.98
C ILE A 96 7.26 -14.06 -0.48
N ASN A 97 7.61 -14.97 -1.37
CA ASN A 97 7.45 -14.74 -2.81
C ASN A 97 5.97 -14.63 -3.18
N ALA A 98 5.67 -13.86 -4.22
CA ALA A 98 4.29 -13.64 -4.69
C ALA A 98 3.57 -14.91 -5.17
N ASN A 99 4.31 -15.99 -5.41
CA ASN A 99 3.79 -17.32 -5.75
C ASN A 99 3.61 -18.25 -4.53
N GLY A 100 3.90 -17.75 -3.30
CA GLY A 100 3.73 -18.50 -2.06
C GLY A 100 4.95 -19.35 -1.64
N THR A 101 6.09 -19.23 -2.33
CA THR A 101 7.33 -19.91 -1.98
C THR A 101 8.24 -19.05 -1.11
N GLU A 102 9.28 -19.63 -0.53
CA GLU A 102 10.33 -18.95 0.23
C GLU A 102 9.81 -18.05 1.37
N LEU A 103 8.92 -18.60 2.19
CA LEU A 103 8.49 -17.91 3.41
C LEU A 103 9.68 -17.77 4.38
N HIS A 104 9.99 -16.53 4.74
CA HIS A 104 11.06 -16.18 5.66
C HIS A 104 10.55 -15.26 6.76
N GLN A 105 10.83 -15.57 8.03
CA GLN A 105 10.49 -14.74 9.18
C GLN A 105 11.68 -13.87 9.57
N LEU A 106 11.48 -12.53 9.55
CA LEU A 106 12.53 -11.54 9.85
C LEU A 106 12.66 -11.22 11.33
N THR A 107 11.57 -11.32 12.11
CA THR A 107 11.58 -10.97 13.54
C THR A 107 11.06 -12.14 14.38
N ASP A 108 11.54 -12.26 15.62
CA ASP A 108 11.28 -13.42 16.51
C ASP A 108 9.86 -13.44 17.11
N GLY A 109 9.13 -12.34 17.02
CA GLY A 109 7.77 -12.22 17.57
C GLY A 109 7.72 -11.86 19.05
N THR A 110 8.83 -11.48 19.67
CA THR A 110 8.84 -11.02 21.07
C THR A 110 8.19 -9.65 21.24
N HIS A 111 8.10 -8.87 20.15
CA HIS A 111 7.53 -7.55 20.11
C HIS A 111 6.22 -7.47 19.32
N THR A 112 5.57 -6.32 19.33
CA THR A 112 4.46 -6.03 18.43
C THR A 112 4.99 -5.29 17.20
N ASP A 113 5.29 -6.02 16.14
CA ASP A 113 5.78 -5.52 14.85
C ASP A 113 4.63 -5.45 13.84
N PHE A 114 4.46 -4.33 13.15
CA PHE A 114 3.35 -4.14 12.22
C PHE A 114 3.56 -2.94 11.30
N ASN A 115 2.60 -2.72 10.39
CA ASN A 115 2.57 -1.60 9.44
C ASN A 115 3.84 -1.52 8.59
N GLN A 116 4.26 -2.68 8.14
CA GLN A 116 5.45 -2.85 7.32
C GLN A 116 5.24 -2.33 5.90
N THR A 117 6.33 -1.90 5.30
CA THR A 117 6.43 -1.48 3.89
C THR A 117 7.85 -1.72 3.40
N TRP A 118 8.13 -1.36 2.15
CA TRP A 118 9.44 -1.47 1.53
C TRP A 118 10.06 -0.09 1.31
N THR A 119 11.38 -0.01 1.40
CA THR A 119 12.11 1.15 0.89
C THR A 119 11.93 1.27 -0.62
N ARG A 120 12.08 2.48 -1.14
CA ARG A 120 11.90 2.78 -2.58
C ARG A 120 13.16 3.35 -3.23
N ASP A 121 14.24 3.48 -2.46
CA ASP A 121 15.55 3.98 -2.86
C ASP A 121 16.38 3.00 -3.72
N GLY A 122 15.85 1.81 -3.96
CA GLY A 122 16.54 0.75 -4.70
C GLY A 122 17.10 -0.36 -3.81
N SER A 123 17.21 -0.16 -2.49
CA SER A 123 17.70 -1.20 -1.57
C SER A 123 16.71 -2.35 -1.38
N ASN A 124 15.42 -2.12 -1.69
CA ASN A 124 14.35 -3.10 -1.51
C ASN A 124 14.34 -3.72 -0.09
N THR A 125 14.54 -2.86 0.90
CA THR A 125 14.63 -3.23 2.31
C THR A 125 13.27 -3.12 2.99
N PRO A 126 12.78 -4.13 3.71
CA PRO A 126 11.56 -4.00 4.51
C PRO A 126 11.79 -3.10 5.72
N ILE A 127 10.82 -2.24 6.00
CA ILE A 127 10.76 -1.44 7.24
C ILE A 127 9.42 -1.66 7.92
N TRP A 128 9.36 -1.45 9.23
CA TRP A 128 8.12 -1.62 10.01
C TRP A 128 8.12 -0.75 11.26
N ASN A 129 6.95 -0.66 11.88
CA ASN A 129 6.80 -0.05 13.18
C ASN A 129 6.84 -1.13 14.26
N ARG A 130 7.69 -0.96 15.27
CA ARG A 130 7.78 -1.81 16.45
C ARG A 130 7.27 -1.07 17.68
N ARG A 131 6.44 -1.73 18.47
CA ARG A 131 6.13 -1.33 19.83
C ARG A 131 6.81 -2.31 20.79
N THR A 132 7.77 -1.83 21.55
CA THR A 132 8.42 -2.61 22.60
C THR A 132 7.42 -2.94 23.70
N SER A 133 7.50 -4.14 24.25
CA SER A 133 6.66 -4.55 25.39
C SER A 133 6.79 -3.55 26.56
N GLY A 134 5.64 -3.20 27.16
CA GLY A 134 5.60 -2.19 28.24
C GLY A 134 5.66 -0.74 27.76
N SER A 135 5.97 -0.46 26.50
CA SER A 135 6.01 0.90 25.93
C SER A 135 4.75 1.22 25.13
N GLN A 136 4.31 2.48 25.20
CA GLN A 136 3.27 3.02 24.30
C GLN A 136 3.88 3.72 23.07
N ARG A 137 5.19 3.74 22.95
CA ARG A 137 5.91 4.40 21.86
C ARG A 137 6.18 3.42 20.72
N TYR A 138 6.28 3.98 19.55
CA TYR A 138 6.61 3.25 18.33
C TYR A 138 7.95 3.70 17.80
N ARG A 139 8.75 2.75 17.32
CA ARG A 139 10.02 2.96 16.63
C ARG A 139 9.95 2.39 15.24
N VAL A 140 10.74 2.92 14.34
CA VAL A 140 10.89 2.38 12.98
C VAL A 140 12.12 1.49 12.95
N PHE A 141 11.95 0.28 12.42
CA PHE A 141 13.00 -0.72 12.22
C PHE A 141 13.12 -1.08 10.75
N ALA A 142 14.28 -1.59 10.37
CA ALA A 142 14.59 -2.15 9.07
C ALA A 142 15.37 -3.46 9.21
N SER A 143 15.32 -4.31 8.20
CA SER A 143 16.17 -5.50 8.11
C SER A 143 16.46 -5.84 6.66
N LYS A 144 17.60 -6.44 6.40
CA LYS A 144 17.90 -7.01 5.07
C LYS A 144 17.06 -8.25 4.83
N ILE A 145 16.73 -8.53 3.57
CA ILE A 145 16.14 -9.81 3.17
C ILE A 145 17.14 -10.93 3.52
N GLY A 146 16.66 -11.97 4.20
CA GLY A 146 17.49 -13.11 4.63
C GLY A 146 18.24 -12.89 5.94
N ALA A 147 18.13 -11.71 6.58
CA ALA A 147 18.67 -11.51 7.92
C ALA A 147 17.95 -12.40 8.95
N LYS A 148 18.66 -12.81 10.01
CA LYS A 148 18.09 -13.57 11.11
C LYS A 148 17.34 -12.64 12.07
N PRO A 149 16.33 -13.15 12.81
CA PRO A 149 15.75 -12.43 13.93
C PRO A 149 16.82 -11.95 14.93
N GLY A 150 16.74 -10.68 15.32
CA GLY A 150 17.74 -10.04 16.17
C GLY A 150 18.78 -9.20 15.41
N GLU A 151 18.83 -9.30 14.07
CA GLU A 151 19.72 -8.49 13.22
C GLU A 151 19.06 -7.23 12.66
N GLU A 152 17.85 -6.93 13.11
CA GLU A 152 17.13 -5.74 12.69
C GLU A 152 17.74 -4.45 13.26
N ILE A 153 17.72 -3.41 12.46
CA ILE A 153 18.30 -2.10 12.78
C ILE A 153 17.21 -1.10 13.13
N ALA A 154 17.34 -0.42 14.27
CA ALA A 154 16.46 0.69 14.63
C ALA A 154 16.83 1.93 13.82
N LEU A 155 15.88 2.48 13.07
CA LEU A 155 16.04 3.72 12.31
C LEU A 155 15.67 4.97 13.11
N THR A 156 15.10 4.80 14.31
CA THR A 156 14.71 5.89 15.21
C THR A 156 15.12 5.60 16.62
N PRO A 157 15.52 6.62 17.39
CA PRO A 157 15.83 6.52 18.83
C PRO A 157 14.62 6.02 19.64
N GLU A 158 14.89 5.52 20.83
CA GLU A 158 13.85 4.94 21.70
C GLU A 158 12.91 6.02 22.29
N GLU A 159 13.45 7.18 22.58
CA GLU A 159 12.71 8.31 23.13
C GLU A 159 11.74 8.96 22.14
N PHE A 160 11.87 8.70 20.82
CA PHE A 160 11.01 9.30 19.80
C PHE A 160 9.84 8.36 19.46
N ASN A 161 8.63 8.90 19.57
CA ASN A 161 7.44 8.17 19.13
C ASN A 161 7.25 8.41 17.65
N THR A 162 7.70 7.47 16.81
CA THR A 162 7.69 7.60 15.35
C THR A 162 6.91 6.47 14.70
N TRP A 163 5.97 6.83 13.83
CA TRP A 163 5.13 5.92 13.07
C TRP A 163 5.35 6.12 11.58
N ALA A 164 5.95 5.14 10.91
CA ALA A 164 6.19 5.16 9.47
C ALA A 164 4.95 4.74 8.66
N PHE A 165 4.79 5.34 7.48
CA PHE A 165 3.69 5.06 6.54
C PHE A 165 4.20 4.61 5.17
N SER A 166 5.10 5.36 4.55
CA SER A 166 5.59 5.13 3.20
C SER A 166 7.03 5.61 3.06
N CYS A 167 7.80 4.96 2.19
CA CYS A 167 9.14 5.40 1.83
C CYS A 167 9.14 6.18 0.52
N LEU A 168 10.09 7.10 0.38
CA LEU A 168 10.36 7.87 -0.82
C LEU A 168 11.54 7.25 -1.59
N LYS A 169 11.68 7.62 -2.87
CA LYS A 169 12.77 7.16 -3.74
C LYS A 169 14.14 7.67 -3.31
N ASP A 170 14.18 8.80 -2.61
CA ASP A 170 15.40 9.40 -2.06
C ASP A 170 15.80 8.84 -0.68
N GLY A 171 15.12 7.80 -0.20
CA GLY A 171 15.38 7.14 1.08
C GLY A 171 14.68 7.78 2.28
N ARG A 172 14.05 8.96 2.13
CA ARG A 172 13.25 9.54 3.21
C ARG A 172 12.00 8.71 3.47
N ILE A 173 11.49 8.81 4.68
CA ILE A 173 10.30 8.07 5.14
C ILE A 173 9.24 9.08 5.58
N LEU A 174 8.02 8.95 5.06
CA LEU A 174 6.86 9.69 5.51
C LEU A 174 6.40 9.11 6.84
N VAL A 175 6.46 9.91 7.89
CA VAL A 175 6.18 9.50 9.27
C VAL A 175 5.21 10.47 9.97
N ARG A 176 4.52 9.96 10.99
CA ARG A 176 3.98 10.77 12.08
C ARG A 176 4.93 10.64 13.25
N ALA A 177 5.41 11.75 13.77
CA ALA A 177 6.42 11.75 14.83
C ALA A 177 6.22 12.92 15.80
N ASN A 178 6.96 12.87 16.90
CA ASN A 178 7.09 13.95 17.88
C ASN A 178 8.58 14.25 18.11
N PRO A 179 9.30 14.80 17.11
CA PRO A 179 10.71 15.11 17.25
C PRO A 179 10.93 16.23 18.28
N PRO A 180 12.09 16.29 18.94
CA PRO A 180 12.41 17.33 19.89
C PRO A 180 12.23 18.72 19.29
N LYS A 181 11.64 19.64 20.06
CA LYS A 181 11.41 21.06 19.72
C LYS A 181 10.50 21.32 18.51
N GLN A 182 10.01 20.28 17.80
CA GLN A 182 9.17 20.44 16.60
C GLN A 182 7.70 20.08 16.83
N GLY A 183 7.39 19.38 17.94
CA GLY A 183 6.05 18.95 18.29
C GLY A 183 5.52 17.80 17.43
N GLN A 184 4.33 17.35 17.77
CA GLN A 184 3.67 16.27 17.03
C GLN A 184 3.23 16.75 15.65
N GLY A 185 3.46 15.93 14.61
CA GLY A 185 3.05 16.23 13.25
C GLY A 185 3.46 15.17 12.26
N TYR A 186 3.32 15.50 10.98
CA TYR A 186 3.75 14.66 9.86
C TYR A 186 5.05 15.22 9.29
N TYR A 187 5.99 14.32 8.97
CA TYR A 187 7.34 14.68 8.58
C TYR A 187 7.85 13.79 7.46
N LEU A 188 8.76 14.32 6.66
CA LEU A 188 9.73 13.53 5.94
C LEU A 188 10.94 13.31 6.84
N MET A 189 11.19 12.08 7.21
CA MET A 189 12.31 11.67 8.05
C MET A 189 13.45 11.14 7.20
N SER A 190 14.63 11.70 7.32
CA SER A 190 15.87 11.10 6.79
C SER A 190 16.45 10.21 7.88
N PRO A 191 16.43 8.86 7.71
CA PRO A 191 17.02 7.97 8.71
C PRO A 191 18.54 8.21 8.81
N HIS A 192 19.07 8.07 10.01
CA HIS A 192 20.49 8.15 10.28
C HIS A 192 20.89 6.99 11.18
N LEU A 193 21.74 6.10 10.69
CA LEU A 193 22.08 4.86 11.39
C LEU A 193 22.84 5.10 12.69
N ASP A 194 23.70 6.12 12.73
CA ASP A 194 24.59 6.43 13.86
C ASP A 194 24.21 7.74 14.58
N GLY A 195 22.97 8.21 14.40
CA GLY A 195 22.60 9.50 14.97
C GLY A 195 21.09 9.76 15.03
N ILE A 196 20.76 11.04 15.30
CA ILE A 196 19.37 11.48 15.36
C ILE A 196 18.85 11.72 13.93
N PRO A 197 17.73 11.09 13.52
CA PRO A 197 17.11 11.34 12.22
C PRO A 197 16.78 12.83 12.02
N LYS A 198 16.90 13.31 10.79
CA LYS A 198 16.43 14.66 10.43
C LYS A 198 14.95 14.59 10.07
N TYR A 199 14.19 15.58 10.54
CA TYR A 199 12.75 15.68 10.31
C TYR A 199 12.43 17.00 9.62
N GLU A 200 11.80 16.92 8.44
CA GLU A 200 11.28 18.05 7.70
C GLU A 200 9.75 18.03 7.77
N ARG A 201 9.16 19.07 8.37
CA ARG A 201 7.70 19.10 8.63
C ARG A 201 6.92 19.21 7.34
N ILE A 202 5.87 18.37 7.19
CA ILE A 202 4.92 18.44 6.09
C ILE A 202 3.84 19.45 6.46
N GLN A 203 3.62 20.45 5.60
CA GLN A 203 2.52 21.38 5.72
C GLN A 203 1.22 20.67 5.33
N CYS A 204 0.26 20.63 6.25
CA CYS A 204 -1.02 19.96 6.05
C CYS A 204 -2.10 20.64 6.90
N GLU A 205 -3.09 21.26 6.28
CA GLU A 205 -4.15 21.95 7.01
C GLU A 205 -5.03 21.02 7.84
N LEU A 206 -5.22 19.77 7.37
CA LEU A 206 -6.03 18.77 8.07
C LEU A 206 -5.37 18.29 9.38
N ASP A 207 -4.05 18.44 9.54
CA ASP A 207 -3.32 18.07 10.77
C ASP A 207 -3.82 18.83 12.01
N LYS A 208 -4.32 20.05 11.82
CA LYS A 208 -4.85 20.89 12.90
C LYS A 208 -6.21 20.41 13.43
N GLY A 209 -6.98 19.70 12.61
CA GLY A 209 -8.36 19.30 12.92
C GLY A 209 -8.57 17.82 13.22
N GLY A 210 -7.54 16.99 13.09
CA GLY A 210 -7.70 15.54 13.25
C GLY A 210 -6.45 14.72 13.04
N ILE A 211 -6.65 13.45 12.75
CA ILE A 211 -5.58 12.47 12.58
C ILE A 211 -5.62 11.89 11.17
N LEU A 212 -4.49 12.00 10.45
CA LEU A 212 -4.26 11.24 9.22
C LEU A 212 -3.64 9.89 9.58
N ALA A 213 -4.15 8.83 9.01
CA ALA A 213 -3.66 7.47 9.23
C ALA A 213 -3.50 6.73 7.90
N ARG A 214 -2.66 5.71 7.89
CA ARG A 214 -2.47 4.79 6.77
C ARG A 214 -2.17 5.49 5.45
N ILE A 215 -1.32 6.52 5.52
CA ILE A 215 -0.95 7.33 4.37
C ILE A 215 -0.18 6.47 3.36
N SER A 216 -0.62 6.48 2.13
CA SER A 216 -0.01 5.81 1.00
C SER A 216 0.40 6.82 -0.07
N LEU A 217 1.68 6.78 -0.42
CA LEU A 217 2.26 7.64 -1.44
C LEU A 217 2.09 6.99 -2.82
N SER A 218 1.75 7.78 -3.85
CA SER A 218 1.74 7.32 -5.24
C SER A 218 3.16 6.97 -5.73
N VAL A 219 3.27 6.20 -6.80
CA VAL A 219 4.58 5.75 -7.33
C VAL A 219 5.44 6.92 -7.83
N ASP A 220 4.82 7.97 -8.37
CA ASP A 220 5.50 9.20 -8.83
C ASP A 220 5.77 10.20 -7.70
N GLU A 221 5.29 9.92 -6.48
CA GLU A 221 5.43 10.74 -5.27
C GLU A 221 4.73 12.10 -5.35
N LYS A 222 3.79 12.27 -6.27
CA LYS A 222 3.04 13.52 -6.45
C LYS A 222 1.71 13.54 -5.73
N ARG A 223 1.20 12.38 -5.29
CA ARG A 223 -0.09 12.24 -4.61
C ARG A 223 -0.01 11.32 -3.41
N VAL A 224 -0.89 11.56 -2.45
CA VAL A 224 -1.11 10.69 -1.29
C VAL A 224 -2.58 10.30 -1.22
N CYS A 225 -2.87 9.12 -0.65
CA CYS A 225 -4.20 8.79 -0.16
C CYS A 225 -4.10 8.32 1.30
N PHE A 226 -5.13 8.58 2.10
CA PHE A 226 -5.09 8.34 3.54
C PHE A 226 -6.49 8.27 4.15
N GLU A 227 -6.54 7.75 5.38
CA GLU A 227 -7.69 7.89 6.25
C GLU A 227 -7.57 9.18 7.06
N TYR A 228 -8.65 9.93 7.15
CA TYR A 228 -8.77 11.10 8.01
C TYR A 228 -9.86 10.86 9.07
N GLN A 229 -9.50 11.09 10.30
CA GLN A 229 -10.42 11.11 11.43
C GLN A 229 -10.49 12.53 11.98
N LYS A 230 -11.65 13.18 11.86
CA LYS A 230 -11.89 14.50 12.44
C LYS A 230 -11.88 14.41 13.97
N GLY A 231 -11.17 15.33 14.60
CA GLY A 231 -10.94 15.32 16.05
C GLY A 231 -9.92 14.27 16.49
N PHE A 232 -9.51 14.37 17.77
CA PHE A 232 -8.47 13.52 18.36
C PHE A 232 -9.02 12.36 19.20
N LYS A 233 -10.33 12.22 19.30
CA LYS A 233 -10.97 11.10 20.02
C LYS A 233 -10.80 9.83 19.20
N LYS A 234 -10.35 8.76 19.83
CA LYS A 234 -10.25 7.40 19.22
C LYS A 234 -11.65 6.84 18.96
N SER A 235 -12.34 7.36 17.96
CA SER A 235 -13.56 6.76 17.46
C SER A 235 -13.21 5.83 16.31
N VAL A 236 -13.77 4.62 16.30
CA VAL A 236 -13.70 3.70 15.16
C VAL A 236 -14.63 4.16 14.03
N HIS A 237 -15.50 5.12 14.32
CA HIS A 237 -16.52 5.66 13.41
C HIS A 237 -16.16 7.10 13.00
N GLY A 238 -16.64 7.53 11.84
CA GLY A 238 -16.44 8.89 11.33
C GLY A 238 -15.10 9.09 10.61
N ARG A 239 -14.57 8.05 9.96
CA ARG A 239 -13.41 8.17 9.08
C ARG A 239 -13.85 8.51 7.67
N THR A 240 -13.02 9.33 7.03
CA THR A 240 -13.18 9.71 5.63
C THR A 240 -11.90 9.34 4.89
N LEU A 241 -12.04 8.78 3.70
CA LEU A 241 -10.89 8.54 2.82
C LEU A 241 -10.67 9.75 1.93
N TYR A 242 -9.44 10.20 1.90
CA TYR A 242 -8.98 11.32 1.10
C TYR A 242 -7.86 10.90 0.16
N PHE A 243 -7.73 11.64 -0.92
CA PHE A 243 -6.47 11.80 -1.64
C PHE A 243 -6.14 13.28 -1.78
N ALA A 244 -4.85 13.58 -1.98
CA ALA A 244 -4.34 14.94 -2.05
C ALA A 244 -3.09 14.99 -2.94
N ASP A 245 -2.75 16.16 -3.42
CA ASP A 245 -1.46 16.42 -4.04
C ASP A 245 -0.36 16.42 -2.97
N PHE A 246 0.82 15.97 -3.33
CA PHE A 246 1.98 15.93 -2.46
C PHE A 246 3.21 16.55 -3.12
N ASN A 247 3.81 17.51 -2.45
CA ASN A 247 5.05 18.14 -2.89
C ASN A 247 6.21 17.63 -2.01
N VAL A 248 7.15 16.90 -2.61
CA VAL A 248 8.32 16.34 -1.92
C VAL A 248 9.42 17.37 -1.65
N ARG A 249 9.57 18.38 -2.54
CA ARG A 249 10.65 19.39 -2.45
C ARG A 249 10.36 20.47 -1.39
N LYS A 250 9.10 20.85 -1.27
CA LYS A 250 8.57 21.70 -0.20
C LYS A 250 7.46 20.90 0.47
N PRO A 251 7.78 20.08 1.47
CA PRO A 251 6.85 19.07 1.95
C PRO A 251 5.49 19.64 2.33
N ALA A 252 4.50 19.37 1.50
CA ALA A 252 3.13 19.85 1.68
C ALA A 252 2.11 18.87 1.09
N MET A 253 0.96 18.78 1.72
CA MET A 253 -0.26 18.14 1.19
C MET A 253 -1.29 19.22 0.90
N THR A 254 -1.82 19.24 -0.32
CA THR A 254 -2.77 20.25 -0.82
C THR A 254 -3.87 19.61 -1.66
N ASN A 255 -4.88 20.37 -2.06
CA ASN A 255 -5.95 19.89 -2.95
C ASN A 255 -6.65 18.64 -2.46
N PHE A 256 -7.07 18.65 -1.20
CA PHE A 256 -7.72 17.49 -0.54
C PHE A 256 -9.07 17.19 -1.18
N LYS A 257 -9.27 15.93 -1.58
CA LYS A 257 -10.53 15.41 -2.10
C LYS A 257 -10.95 14.16 -1.34
N SER A 258 -12.15 14.18 -0.77
CA SER A 258 -12.74 12.99 -0.15
C SER A 258 -13.39 12.11 -1.21
N PHE A 259 -13.34 10.78 -1.03
CA PHE A 259 -13.95 9.83 -1.96
C PHE A 259 -14.77 8.73 -1.29
N ALA A 260 -14.65 8.56 0.02
CA ALA A 260 -15.51 7.69 0.80
C ALA A 260 -15.63 8.24 2.23
N ASN A 261 -16.85 8.28 2.75
CA ASN A 261 -17.13 8.73 4.10
C ASN A 261 -18.08 7.76 4.82
N GLU A 262 -18.02 7.78 6.15
CA GLU A 262 -18.87 6.97 7.03
C GLU A 262 -20.06 7.77 7.60
N GLU A 263 -20.35 8.97 7.08
CA GLU A 263 -21.46 9.77 7.60
C GLU A 263 -22.76 8.97 7.56
N GLY A 264 -23.29 8.68 8.75
CA GLY A 264 -24.52 7.91 8.93
C GLY A 264 -24.42 6.39 8.71
N LYS A 265 -23.24 5.84 8.44
CA LYS A 265 -23.04 4.41 8.22
C LYS A 265 -22.02 3.84 9.21
N LYS A 266 -22.35 2.72 9.85
CA LYS A 266 -21.40 1.92 10.67
C LYS A 266 -20.44 1.08 9.82
N ILE A 267 -20.02 1.59 8.66
CA ILE A 267 -19.13 0.87 7.73
C ILE A 267 -17.71 1.39 7.94
N TRP A 268 -16.81 0.50 8.28
CA TRP A 268 -15.40 0.83 8.44
C TRP A 268 -14.69 0.85 7.08
N PHE A 269 -14.30 2.04 6.62
CA PHE A 269 -13.43 2.23 5.45
C PHE A 269 -11.98 2.28 5.90
N ALA A 270 -11.08 1.63 5.20
CA ALA A 270 -9.68 1.66 5.61
C ALA A 270 -8.69 1.25 4.51
N TYR A 271 -7.42 1.59 4.77
CA TYR A 271 -6.24 1.17 4.02
C TYR A 271 -6.28 1.53 2.53
N PRO A 272 -6.51 2.82 2.18
CA PRO A 272 -6.42 3.22 0.80
C PRO A 272 -4.98 3.08 0.29
N ARG A 273 -4.82 2.55 -0.91
CA ARG A 273 -3.54 2.37 -1.59
C ARG A 273 -3.68 2.72 -3.06
N TRP A 274 -2.75 3.51 -3.58
CA TRP A 274 -2.64 3.71 -5.01
C TRP A 274 -2.32 2.40 -5.72
N THR A 275 -2.97 2.14 -6.86
CA THR A 275 -2.51 1.13 -7.79
C THR A 275 -1.16 1.52 -8.38
N ARG A 276 -0.37 0.57 -8.85
CA ARG A 276 0.98 0.85 -9.34
C ARG A 276 1.00 1.80 -10.54
N ASP A 277 0.01 1.72 -11.41
CA ASP A 277 -0.17 2.65 -12.55
C ASP A 277 -0.77 4.00 -12.12
N GLN A 278 -1.11 4.15 -10.84
CA GLN A 278 -1.62 5.36 -10.21
C GLN A 278 -2.98 5.86 -10.74
N SER A 279 -3.68 5.02 -11.51
CA SER A 279 -4.98 5.39 -12.07
C SER A 279 -6.13 5.23 -11.07
N GLU A 280 -5.95 4.37 -10.06
CA GLU A 280 -7.00 4.01 -9.12
C GLU A 280 -6.48 3.90 -7.68
N ILE A 281 -7.41 3.91 -6.73
CA ILE A 281 -7.14 3.66 -5.32
C ILE A 281 -7.93 2.42 -4.91
N VAL A 282 -7.21 1.38 -4.46
CA VAL A 282 -7.82 0.20 -3.84
C VAL A 282 -7.99 0.43 -2.35
N TYR A 283 -9.15 0.07 -1.80
CA TYR A 283 -9.44 0.17 -0.36
C TYR A 283 -10.43 -0.91 0.06
N HIS A 284 -10.62 -1.10 1.36
CA HIS A 284 -11.72 -1.91 1.86
C HIS A 284 -12.78 -1.08 2.58
N ALA A 285 -14.04 -1.52 2.47
CA ALA A 285 -15.18 -0.98 3.19
C ALA A 285 -15.98 -2.14 3.79
N GLY A 286 -16.15 -2.11 5.11
CA GLY A 286 -16.64 -3.27 5.84
C GLY A 286 -15.70 -4.46 5.63
N ARG A 287 -16.20 -5.49 4.96
CA ARG A 287 -15.45 -6.71 4.63
C ARG A 287 -15.23 -6.91 3.13
N LYS A 288 -15.34 -5.86 2.33
CA LYS A 288 -15.27 -5.91 0.87
C LYS A 288 -14.18 -5.03 0.32
N LEU A 289 -13.66 -5.37 -0.86
CA LEU A 289 -12.67 -4.57 -1.59
C LEU A 289 -13.33 -3.72 -2.66
N PHE A 290 -12.81 -2.50 -2.82
CA PHE A 290 -13.28 -1.52 -3.79
C PHE A 290 -12.11 -0.89 -4.54
N LEU A 291 -12.36 -0.47 -5.78
CA LEU A 291 -11.53 0.43 -6.56
C LEU A 291 -12.24 1.76 -6.71
N TYR A 292 -11.54 2.85 -6.48
CA TYR A 292 -11.97 4.20 -6.76
C TYR A 292 -11.12 4.78 -7.89
N THR A 293 -11.76 5.32 -8.92
CA THR A 293 -11.10 5.98 -10.06
C THR A 293 -11.21 7.50 -9.87
N PRO A 294 -10.13 8.19 -9.45
CA PRO A 294 -10.16 9.62 -9.14
C PRO A 294 -10.64 10.53 -10.29
N ASP A 295 -10.20 10.25 -11.51
CA ASP A 295 -10.52 11.07 -12.69
C ASP A 295 -11.99 10.97 -13.09
N LYS A 296 -12.67 9.87 -12.74
CA LYS A 296 -14.10 9.62 -13.02
C LYS A 296 -14.98 9.87 -11.81
N GLY A 297 -14.42 9.94 -10.60
CA GLY A 297 -15.19 10.01 -9.36
C GLY A 297 -16.04 8.75 -9.08
N THR A 298 -15.68 7.59 -9.66
CA THR A 298 -16.49 6.36 -9.59
C THR A 298 -15.86 5.31 -8.70
N THR A 299 -16.69 4.51 -8.05
CA THR A 299 -16.31 3.38 -7.20
C THR A 299 -16.89 2.08 -7.74
N LYS A 300 -16.08 1.02 -7.77
CA LYS A 300 -16.49 -0.34 -8.16
C LYS A 300 -16.10 -1.33 -7.05
N GLN A 301 -17.03 -2.20 -6.64
CA GLN A 301 -16.69 -3.35 -5.78
C GLN A 301 -15.94 -4.39 -6.63
N VAL A 302 -14.84 -4.93 -6.08
CA VAL A 302 -13.97 -5.89 -6.78
C VAL A 302 -13.76 -7.21 -6.02
N SER A 303 -14.24 -7.33 -4.79
CA SER A 303 -14.33 -8.61 -4.11
C SER A 303 -15.51 -9.42 -4.64
N THR A 304 -15.31 -10.70 -4.89
CA THR A 304 -16.27 -11.60 -5.53
C THR A 304 -17.11 -12.39 -4.53
N ASP A 305 -16.54 -12.75 -3.39
CA ASP A 305 -17.22 -13.47 -2.32
C ASP A 305 -17.77 -12.49 -1.27
N ASN A 306 -19.10 -12.46 -1.14
CA ASN A 306 -19.78 -11.56 -0.19
C ASN A 306 -19.78 -12.06 1.26
N GLN A 307 -19.39 -13.30 1.52
CA GLN A 307 -19.34 -13.91 2.86
C GLN A 307 -17.95 -13.76 3.50
N ALA A 308 -16.89 -13.65 2.69
CA ALA A 308 -15.52 -13.57 3.17
C ALA A 308 -15.15 -12.20 3.76
N ASP A 309 -14.19 -12.20 4.67
CA ASP A 309 -13.64 -11.01 5.33
C ASP A 309 -12.41 -10.50 4.58
N TYR A 310 -12.60 -9.59 3.64
CA TYR A 310 -11.54 -8.95 2.87
C TYR A 310 -11.01 -7.70 3.54
N ARG A 311 -9.69 -7.60 3.73
CA ARG A 311 -9.05 -6.42 4.34
C ARG A 311 -7.67 -6.13 3.75
N TYR A 312 -7.16 -4.93 4.05
CA TYR A 312 -5.78 -4.52 3.82
C TYR A 312 -5.26 -4.72 2.39
N PRO A 313 -5.96 -4.24 1.37
CA PRO A 313 -5.52 -4.46 0.00
C PRO A 313 -4.26 -3.66 -0.32
N HIS A 314 -3.40 -4.23 -1.16
CA HIS A 314 -2.28 -3.54 -1.78
C HIS A 314 -2.26 -3.91 -3.27
N GLY A 315 -2.66 -2.95 -4.11
CA GLY A 315 -2.74 -3.15 -5.55
C GLY A 315 -1.37 -3.04 -6.22
N GLU A 316 -1.16 -3.86 -7.22
CA GLU A 316 -0.05 -3.79 -8.15
C GLU A 316 -0.57 -3.83 -9.59
N ALA A 317 0.10 -3.15 -10.52
CA ALA A 317 -0.21 -3.32 -11.92
C ALA A 317 0.15 -4.74 -12.38
N THR A 318 -0.70 -5.36 -13.19
CA THR A 318 -0.32 -6.61 -13.88
C THR A 318 0.93 -6.36 -14.71
N PRO A 319 1.93 -7.24 -14.71
CA PRO A 319 3.00 -7.22 -15.68
C PRO A 319 2.39 -7.20 -17.09
N LYS A 320 2.98 -6.39 -17.96
CA LYS A 320 2.63 -6.40 -19.38
C LYS A 320 3.06 -7.70 -20.03
#